data_2d2316f63608bf0c45d575d6650c995c
#
_entry.id   2d2316f63608bf0c45d575d6650c995c
#
_cell.length_a   1.000
_cell.length_b   1.000
_cell.length_c   1.000
_cell.angle_alpha   90.00
_cell.angle_beta   90.00
_cell.angle_gamma   90.00
#
_symmetry.space_group_name_H-M   'P 1'
#
loop_
_entity.id
_entity.type
_entity.pdbx_description
1 polymer ?
#
loop_
_entity_poly.entity_id
_entity_poly.type
_entity_poly.pdbx_seq_one_letter_code
_entity_poly.pdbx_strand_id
1 'polypeptide(L)'
;MEELTLKKFEEAAEKVKEATLPTNLIFSEYFSNQTGNKVYLKPENMQYTGAYKVRGAYYKISTMSEEARKKGLITASAGNHAQGVAFAAKKYGVKATVVMPTTTPLIKVNRTKGYGAEVVLYGDVYDEACEYALKLAEEK
;
A
#
# COMPACT_ATOMS: atom_id res chain seq x y z
N MET A 1 6.66 1.99 -20.77
CA MET A 1 5.62 1.95 -19.71
C MET A 1 4.36 1.39 -20.35
N GLU A 2 3.72 0.45 -19.69
CA GLU A 2 2.43 -0.08 -20.18
C GLU A 2 1.34 0.99 -20.04
N GLU A 3 0.54 1.20 -21.09
CA GLU A 3 -0.50 2.22 -21.10
C GLU A 3 -1.60 1.93 -20.06
N LEU A 4 -2.00 2.93 -19.29
CA LEU A 4 -3.10 2.84 -18.35
C LEU A 4 -4.43 3.01 -19.08
N THR A 5 -5.17 1.93 -19.25
CA THR A 5 -6.48 1.92 -19.92
C THR A 5 -7.63 1.74 -18.91
N LEU A 6 -8.84 2.15 -19.29
CA LEU A 6 -10.05 1.92 -18.47
C LEU A 6 -10.20 0.42 -18.12
N LYS A 7 -9.98 -0.45 -19.09
CA LYS A 7 -10.06 -1.90 -18.89
C LYS A 7 -9.14 -2.40 -17.76
N LYS A 8 -7.91 -1.87 -17.68
CA LYS A 8 -6.99 -2.23 -16.58
C LYS A 8 -7.48 -1.75 -15.22
N PHE A 9 -8.11 -0.58 -15.16
CA PHE A 9 -8.72 -0.11 -13.91
C PHE A 9 -9.92 -0.97 -13.51
N GLU A 10 -10.74 -1.43 -14.45
CA GLU A 10 -11.85 -2.34 -14.20
C GLU A 10 -11.35 -3.70 -13.69
N GLU A 11 -10.34 -4.29 -14.33
CA GLU A 11 -9.68 -5.52 -13.87
C GLU A 11 -9.09 -5.35 -12.46
N ALA A 12 -8.41 -4.24 -12.20
CA ALA A 12 -7.87 -3.94 -10.88
C ALA A 12 -8.98 -3.76 -9.85
N ALA A 13 -10.08 -3.11 -10.20
CA ALA A 13 -11.22 -2.90 -9.31
C ALA A 13 -11.86 -4.23 -8.88
N GLU A 14 -12.01 -5.19 -9.81
CA GLU A 14 -12.49 -6.52 -9.47
C GLU A 14 -11.50 -7.25 -8.55
N LYS A 15 -10.22 -7.22 -8.89
CA LYS A 15 -9.20 -7.93 -8.14
C LYS A 15 -9.05 -7.44 -6.70
N VAL A 16 -9.12 -6.13 -6.47
CA VAL A 16 -8.95 -5.57 -5.12
C VAL A 16 -10.13 -5.84 -4.19
N LYS A 17 -11.30 -6.22 -4.69
CA LYS A 17 -12.45 -6.63 -3.86
C LYS A 17 -12.11 -7.78 -2.91
N GLU A 18 -11.17 -8.64 -3.27
CA GLU A 18 -10.71 -9.77 -2.44
C GLU A 18 -10.05 -9.33 -1.13
N ALA A 19 -9.53 -8.10 -1.07
CA ALA A 19 -8.69 -7.65 0.03
C ALA A 19 -9.00 -6.23 0.53
N THR A 20 -10.08 -5.61 0.06
CA THR A 20 -10.41 -4.23 0.44
C THR A 20 -11.89 -4.07 0.78
N LEU A 21 -12.18 -3.07 1.60
CA LEU A 21 -13.54 -2.63 1.83
C LEU A 21 -14.05 -1.79 0.65
N PRO A 22 -15.33 -1.85 0.30
CA PRO A 22 -15.89 -1.08 -0.83
C PRO A 22 -15.79 0.42 -0.62
N THR A 23 -15.85 0.93 0.63
CA THR A 23 -15.81 2.37 0.94
C THR A 23 -16.73 3.18 0.02
N ASN A 24 -18.03 2.92 0.09
CA ASN A 24 -19.03 3.52 -0.78
C ASN A 24 -18.95 5.06 -0.77
N LEU A 25 -19.31 5.68 -1.90
CA LEU A 25 -19.37 7.13 -2.00
C LEU A 25 -20.48 7.67 -1.09
N ILE A 26 -20.15 8.67 -0.30
CA ILE A 26 -21.05 9.37 0.63
C ILE A 26 -21.28 10.77 0.10
N PHE A 27 -22.54 11.13 -0.18
CA PHE A 27 -22.87 12.49 -0.58
C PHE A 27 -22.58 13.46 0.57
N SER A 28 -21.92 14.55 0.26
CA SER A 28 -21.62 15.62 1.21
C SER A 28 -22.43 16.86 0.89
N GLU A 29 -23.50 17.07 1.64
CA GLU A 29 -24.33 18.27 1.51
C GLU A 29 -23.49 19.54 1.80
N TYR A 30 -22.65 19.49 2.83
CA TYR A 30 -21.82 20.61 3.23
C TYR A 30 -20.91 21.11 2.08
N PHE A 31 -20.12 20.22 1.48
CA PHE A 31 -19.24 20.59 0.38
C PHE A 31 -20.02 20.90 -0.91
N SER A 32 -21.16 20.26 -1.12
CA SER A 32 -22.00 20.53 -2.28
C SER A 32 -22.57 21.94 -2.23
N ASN A 33 -23.05 22.37 -1.07
CA ASN A 33 -23.56 23.73 -0.87
C ASN A 33 -22.45 24.79 -1.01
N GLN A 34 -21.25 24.51 -0.51
CA GLN A 34 -20.12 25.44 -0.62
C GLN A 34 -19.60 25.62 -2.05
N THR A 35 -19.64 24.56 -2.85
CA THR A 35 -19.00 24.56 -4.20
C THR A 35 -20.00 24.73 -5.33
N GLY A 36 -21.29 24.63 -5.06
CA GLY A 36 -22.35 24.60 -6.10
C GLY A 36 -22.34 23.32 -6.95
N ASN A 37 -21.63 22.27 -6.53
CA ASN A 37 -21.50 21.00 -7.23
C ASN A 37 -22.06 19.83 -6.41
N LYS A 38 -22.29 18.68 -7.05
CA LYS A 38 -22.60 17.44 -6.32
C LYS A 38 -21.30 16.78 -5.87
N VAL A 39 -20.96 16.93 -4.60
CA VAL A 39 -19.70 16.40 -4.03
C VAL A 39 -19.97 15.10 -3.28
N TYR A 40 -19.19 14.07 -3.61
CA TYR A 40 -19.19 12.78 -2.95
C TYR A 40 -17.81 12.49 -2.36
N LEU A 41 -17.79 11.97 -1.15
CA LEU A 41 -16.58 11.57 -0.44
C LEU A 41 -16.41 10.05 -0.54
N LYS A 42 -15.17 9.61 -0.86
CA LYS A 42 -14.79 8.20 -0.76
C LYS A 42 -13.91 7.99 0.48
N PRO A 43 -14.45 7.41 1.57
CA PRO A 43 -13.78 7.40 2.87
C PRO A 43 -12.68 6.32 2.96
N GLU A 44 -11.60 6.47 2.24
CA GLU A 44 -10.46 5.52 2.24
C GLU A 44 -9.67 5.50 3.57
N ASN A 45 -9.91 6.44 4.47
CA ASN A 45 -9.48 6.37 5.87
C ASN A 45 -10.15 5.22 6.64
N MET A 46 -11.27 4.72 6.16
CA MET A 46 -11.98 3.56 6.72
C MET A 46 -11.48 2.21 6.16
N GLN A 47 -10.50 2.22 5.27
CA GLN A 47 -9.91 1.01 4.71
C GLN A 47 -9.11 0.23 5.77
N TYR A 48 -8.89 -1.07 5.59
CA TYR A 48 -8.15 -1.94 6.53
C TYR A 48 -6.82 -1.36 7.02
N THR A 49 -6.09 -0.68 6.14
CA THR A 49 -4.82 -0.04 6.51
C THR A 49 -4.96 1.46 6.80
N GLY A 50 -6.19 1.96 6.88
CA GLY A 50 -6.49 3.37 7.09
C GLY A 50 -6.18 4.27 5.90
N ALA A 51 -5.96 3.70 4.69
CA ALA A 51 -5.65 4.46 3.49
C ALA A 51 -5.87 3.65 2.20
N TYR A 52 -6.02 4.36 1.08
CA TYR A 52 -6.22 3.76 -0.26
C TYR A 52 -5.01 2.96 -0.78
N LYS A 53 -3.83 3.13 -0.20
CA LYS A 53 -2.58 2.49 -0.67
C LYS A 53 -2.65 0.96 -0.73
N VAL A 54 -3.49 0.33 0.06
CA VAL A 54 -3.72 -1.11 0.04
C VAL A 54 -4.22 -1.59 -1.33
N ARG A 55 -5.02 -0.80 -2.04
CA ARG A 55 -5.57 -1.15 -3.36
C ARG A 55 -4.44 -1.36 -4.37
N GLY A 56 -3.58 -0.37 -4.56
CA GLY A 56 -2.46 -0.46 -5.50
C GLY A 56 -1.44 -1.52 -5.10
N ALA A 57 -1.11 -1.64 -3.81
CA ALA A 57 -0.20 -2.67 -3.30
C ALA A 57 -0.74 -4.07 -3.57
N TYR A 58 -2.01 -4.32 -3.25
CA TYR A 58 -2.64 -5.62 -3.48
C TYR A 58 -2.69 -5.98 -4.96
N TYR A 59 -3.13 -5.05 -5.81
CA TYR A 59 -3.20 -5.28 -7.25
C TYR A 59 -1.81 -5.56 -7.83
N LYS A 60 -0.79 -4.76 -7.48
CA LYS A 60 0.59 -4.99 -7.96
C LYS A 60 1.10 -6.39 -7.59
N ILE A 61 0.91 -6.81 -6.36
CA ILE A 61 1.36 -8.14 -5.91
C ILE A 61 0.55 -9.24 -6.61
N SER A 62 -0.74 -9.03 -6.87
CA SER A 62 -1.59 -10.00 -7.57
C SER A 62 -1.13 -10.27 -9.00
N THR A 63 -0.55 -9.27 -9.67
CA THR A 63 -0.07 -9.38 -11.06
C THR A 63 1.35 -9.93 -11.18
N MET A 64 2.05 -10.14 -10.07
CA MET A 64 3.38 -10.76 -10.08
C MET A 64 3.28 -12.26 -10.32
N SER A 65 4.29 -12.83 -10.99
CA SER A 65 4.38 -14.29 -11.12
C SER A 65 4.57 -14.95 -9.75
N GLU A 66 4.24 -16.23 -9.66
CA GLU A 66 4.43 -16.99 -8.41
C GLU A 66 5.92 -17.07 -8.02
N GLU A 67 6.80 -17.23 -9.00
CA GLU A 67 8.26 -17.26 -8.81
C GLU A 67 8.76 -15.92 -8.24
N ALA A 68 8.25 -14.79 -8.78
CA ALA A 68 8.63 -13.47 -8.27
C ALA A 68 8.14 -13.26 -6.84
N ARG A 69 6.90 -13.71 -6.52
CA ARG A 69 6.38 -13.64 -5.16
C ARG A 69 7.15 -14.51 -4.17
N LYS A 70 7.62 -15.71 -4.57
CA LYS A 70 8.40 -16.61 -3.72
C LYS A 70 9.74 -16.01 -3.29
N LYS A 71 10.32 -15.12 -4.07
CA LYS A 71 11.53 -14.37 -3.68
C LYS A 71 11.29 -13.42 -2.51
N GLY A 72 10.06 -13.04 -2.26
CA GLY A 72 9.68 -12.03 -1.27
C GLY A 72 9.55 -10.64 -1.87
N LEU A 73 9.18 -9.69 -1.03
CA LEU A 73 8.95 -8.30 -1.41
C LEU A 73 9.80 -7.37 -0.55
N ILE A 74 10.42 -6.39 -1.18
CA ILE A 74 11.13 -5.32 -0.48
C ILE A 74 10.55 -3.97 -0.90
N THR A 75 10.35 -3.07 0.05
CA THR A 75 9.95 -1.70 -0.20
C THR A 75 10.52 -0.74 0.82
N ALA A 76 10.71 0.51 0.43
CA ALA A 76 11.00 1.60 1.36
C ALA A 76 9.76 2.45 1.55
N SER A 77 9.31 2.64 2.78
CA SER A 77 8.20 3.54 3.08
C SER A 77 8.01 3.72 4.59
N ALA A 78 7.91 4.96 5.04
CA ALA A 78 7.59 5.32 6.43
C ALA A 78 6.09 5.50 6.70
N GLY A 79 5.20 5.14 5.77
CA GLY A 79 3.78 5.53 5.86
C GLY A 79 2.78 4.48 5.43
N ASN A 80 1.72 4.96 4.80
CA ASN A 80 0.57 4.12 4.41
C ASN A 80 0.90 3.08 3.34
N HIS A 81 1.93 3.34 2.50
CA HIS A 81 2.37 2.35 1.51
C HIS A 81 3.00 1.12 2.20
N ALA A 82 3.82 1.33 3.23
CA ALA A 82 4.39 0.25 4.04
C ALA A 82 3.32 -0.71 4.55
N GLN A 83 2.27 -0.16 5.17
CA GLN A 83 1.16 -0.94 5.70
C GLN A 83 0.36 -1.64 4.59
N GLY A 84 0.17 -0.96 3.44
CA GLY A 84 -0.49 -1.54 2.27
C GLY A 84 0.25 -2.76 1.71
N VAL A 85 1.58 -2.66 1.56
CA VAL A 85 2.44 -3.77 1.10
C VAL A 85 2.43 -4.92 2.11
N ALA A 86 2.63 -4.62 3.41
CA ALA A 86 2.63 -5.63 4.47
C ALA A 86 1.31 -6.40 4.54
N PHE A 87 0.18 -5.69 4.49
CA PHE A 87 -1.16 -6.29 4.47
C PHE A 87 -1.37 -7.18 3.24
N ALA A 88 -1.03 -6.68 2.05
CA ALA A 88 -1.19 -7.42 0.81
C ALA A 88 -0.27 -8.65 0.75
N ALA A 89 0.98 -8.54 1.18
CA ALA A 89 1.91 -9.65 1.30
C ALA A 89 1.38 -10.76 2.21
N LYS A 90 0.84 -10.39 3.37
CA LYS A 90 0.19 -11.33 4.30
C LYS A 90 -0.95 -12.10 3.65
N LYS A 91 -1.79 -11.43 2.85
CA LYS A 91 -2.91 -12.07 2.12
C LYS A 91 -2.42 -13.11 1.11
N TYR A 92 -1.27 -12.89 0.50
CA TYR A 92 -0.64 -13.82 -0.45
C TYR A 92 0.32 -14.84 0.20
N GLY A 93 0.51 -14.81 1.53
CA GLY A 93 1.48 -15.65 2.21
C GLY A 93 2.93 -15.38 1.81
N VAL A 94 3.23 -14.17 1.37
CA VAL A 94 4.55 -13.75 0.88
C VAL A 94 5.29 -12.98 1.97
N LYS A 95 6.60 -13.23 2.10
CA LYS A 95 7.46 -12.44 2.99
C LYS A 95 7.61 -11.02 2.46
N ALA A 96 7.50 -10.04 3.35
CA ALA A 96 7.74 -8.64 3.00
C ALA A 96 8.74 -8.02 3.98
N THR A 97 9.74 -7.34 3.45
CA THR A 97 10.68 -6.50 4.20
C THR A 97 10.38 -5.04 3.87
N VAL A 98 10.20 -4.24 4.90
CA VAL A 98 9.94 -2.80 4.76
C VAL A 98 11.05 -2.02 5.41
N VAL A 99 11.79 -1.26 4.61
CA VAL A 99 12.83 -0.35 5.11
C VAL A 99 12.19 1.00 5.42
N MET A 100 12.46 1.50 6.61
CA MET A 100 11.93 2.78 7.13
C MET A 100 13.07 3.62 7.68
N PRO A 101 13.03 4.95 7.56
CA PRO A 101 13.93 5.82 8.30
C PRO A 101 13.86 5.57 9.82
N THR A 102 14.97 5.74 10.51
CA THR A 102 15.06 5.61 11.98
C THR A 102 14.13 6.58 12.70
N THR A 103 13.84 7.71 12.07
CA THR A 103 12.93 8.77 12.55
C THR A 103 11.44 8.40 12.43
N THR A 104 11.11 7.24 11.86
CA THR A 104 9.72 6.82 11.66
C THR A 104 8.99 6.64 13.00
N PRO A 105 7.81 7.24 13.20
CA PRO A 105 7.04 7.09 14.43
C PRO A 105 6.75 5.62 14.76
N LEU A 106 6.98 5.22 16.02
CA LEU A 106 6.82 3.84 16.49
C LEU A 106 5.45 3.24 16.18
N ILE A 107 4.40 4.05 16.18
CA ILE A 107 3.05 3.58 15.83
C ILE A 107 2.99 3.02 14.40
N LYS A 108 3.70 3.63 13.45
CA LYS A 108 3.75 3.16 12.05
C LYS A 108 4.61 1.91 11.91
N VAL A 109 5.75 1.86 12.61
CA VAL A 109 6.61 0.68 12.70
C VAL A 109 5.81 -0.52 13.24
N ASN A 110 5.15 -0.35 14.38
CA ASN A 110 4.39 -1.41 15.03
C ASN A 110 3.18 -1.87 14.19
N ARG A 111 2.48 -0.96 13.54
CA ARG A 111 1.38 -1.33 12.63
C ARG A 111 1.88 -2.16 11.44
N THR A 112 3.02 -1.80 10.85
CA THR A 112 3.60 -2.55 9.73
C THR A 112 4.03 -3.94 10.17
N LYS A 113 4.68 -4.07 11.34
CA LYS A 113 5.01 -5.37 11.96
C LYS A 113 3.76 -6.18 12.27
N GLY A 114 2.69 -5.55 12.74
CA GLY A 114 1.40 -6.19 13.03
C GLY A 114 0.75 -6.84 11.80
N TYR A 115 1.04 -6.36 10.60
CA TYR A 115 0.66 -7.02 9.35
C TYR A 115 1.61 -8.15 8.93
N GLY A 116 2.65 -8.44 9.72
CA GLY A 116 3.56 -9.57 9.49
C GLY A 116 4.78 -9.25 8.63
N ALA A 117 5.05 -7.99 8.31
CA ALA A 117 6.27 -7.60 7.61
C ALA A 117 7.46 -7.49 8.57
N GLU A 118 8.64 -7.87 8.08
CA GLU A 118 9.90 -7.50 8.68
C GLU A 118 10.14 -5.99 8.48
N VAL A 119 10.45 -5.27 9.55
CA VAL A 119 10.78 -3.84 9.46
C VAL A 119 12.24 -3.63 9.78
N VAL A 120 12.96 -3.06 8.84
CA VAL A 120 14.36 -2.65 8.97
C VAL A 120 14.38 -1.12 9.09
N LEU A 121 14.97 -0.62 10.16
CA LEU A 121 15.19 0.81 10.36
C LEU A 121 16.58 1.18 9.84
N TYR A 122 16.64 2.09 8.87
CA TYR A 122 17.90 2.52 8.26
C TYR A 122 17.83 3.95 7.75
N GLY A 123 18.90 4.71 8.02
CA GLY A 123 19.02 6.11 7.63
C GLY A 123 18.06 7.04 8.39
N ASP A 124 18.25 8.33 8.21
CA ASP A 124 17.42 9.34 8.89
C ASP A 124 16.32 9.90 7.97
N VAL A 125 16.49 9.74 6.65
CA VAL A 125 15.55 10.23 5.63
C VAL A 125 15.10 9.09 4.69
N TYR A 126 14.03 9.36 3.94
CA TYR A 126 13.45 8.38 3.03
C TYR A 126 14.44 7.91 1.95
N ASP A 127 15.25 8.80 1.41
CA ASP A 127 16.16 8.46 0.31
C ASP A 127 17.21 7.43 0.74
N GLU A 128 17.79 7.57 1.93
CA GLU A 128 18.73 6.59 2.51
C GLU A 128 18.06 5.23 2.73
N ALA A 129 16.83 5.23 3.25
CA ALA A 129 16.06 3.99 3.41
C ALA A 129 15.74 3.34 2.06
N CYS A 130 15.49 4.14 1.03
CA CYS A 130 15.21 3.67 -0.33
C CYS A 130 16.44 3.04 -0.98
N GLU A 131 17.59 3.70 -0.91
CA GLU A 131 18.87 3.18 -1.41
C GLU A 131 19.23 1.87 -0.73
N TYR A 132 19.04 1.79 0.58
CA TYR A 132 19.29 0.55 1.31
C TYR A 132 18.32 -0.56 0.93
N ALA A 133 17.04 -0.24 0.69
CA ALA A 133 16.07 -1.22 0.23
C ALA A 133 16.44 -1.80 -1.15
N LEU A 134 16.93 -0.96 -2.07
CA LEU A 134 17.42 -1.41 -3.38
C LEU A 134 18.63 -2.35 -3.23
N LYS A 135 19.59 -1.99 -2.39
CA LYS A 135 20.75 -2.84 -2.09
C LYS A 135 20.34 -4.20 -1.53
N LEU A 136 19.44 -4.22 -0.55
CA LEU A 136 18.91 -5.47 -0.01
C LEU A 136 18.17 -6.32 -1.05
N ALA A 137 17.55 -5.70 -2.05
CA ALA A 137 16.84 -6.41 -3.11
C ALA A 137 17.81 -7.09 -4.11
N GLU A 138 19.02 -6.58 -4.24
CA GLU A 138 20.09 -7.20 -5.07
C GLU A 138 20.77 -8.37 -4.37
N GLU A 139 20.80 -8.36 -3.03
CA GLU A 139 21.45 -9.39 -2.20
C GLU A 139 20.57 -10.63 -1.95
N LYS A 140 19.27 -10.53 -2.21
CA LYS A 140 18.25 -11.58 -1.95
C LYS A 140 17.57 -12.06 -3.23
#